data_3d7b1f5f39f429581a52a93ebbfacdd8
#
_entry.id   3d7b1f5f39f429581a52a93ebbfacdd8
#
_cell.length_a   1.000
_cell.length_b   1.000
_cell.length_c   1.000
_cell.angle_alpha   90.00
_cell.angle_beta   90.00
_cell.angle_gamma   90.00
#
_symmetry.space_group_name_H-M   'P 1'
#
loop_
_entity.id
_entity.type
_entity.pdbx_description
1 polymer ?
#
loop_
_entity_poly.entity_id
_entity_poly.type
_entity_poly.pdbx_seq_one_letter_code
_entity_poly.pdbx_strand_id
1 'polypeptide(L)'
;SSCRGYCVESTLVLNVVGLCGKLLRHAPRLQALASAGGMRALKTITPAVTTSVQSTLLTGSLPAGHGIVANGWYFRELAEIMFWRQSNQLVHGEMVWDAARKRAPAFTCAQLFWWYNMYASADVSVTPRPMYPADGRKLPDIYTRPAGLRDALQSRLGQFPLFNFWGPTANIVCSRWIADCALQVLEQYRPTLALVYLPHLDYNLQRLGPSDPAIAGDVAEIDAICGELIDQAQRTGRHVVVLSEYGITDV
;
A
#
# COMPACT_ATOMS: atom_id res chain seq x y z
N SER A 1 -20.36 -36.68 -0.08
CA SER A 1 -19.12 -35.98 0.24
C SER A 1 -19.45 -34.48 0.39
N SER A 2 -19.53 -34.00 1.63
CA SER A 2 -19.76 -32.60 1.92
C SER A 2 -18.48 -31.83 1.61
N CYS A 3 -18.46 -31.06 0.52
CA CYS A 3 -17.50 -29.98 0.34
C CYS A 3 -17.72 -28.99 1.51
N ARG A 4 -16.86 -29.02 2.52
CA ARG A 4 -16.74 -27.90 3.45
C ARG A 4 -16.25 -26.73 2.60
N GLY A 5 -17.18 -25.87 2.19
CA GLY A 5 -16.83 -24.61 1.55
C GLY A 5 -15.92 -23.84 2.50
N TYR A 6 -14.71 -23.55 2.08
CA TYR A 6 -13.84 -22.60 2.80
C TYR A 6 -14.60 -21.27 2.86
N CYS A 7 -15.04 -20.87 4.05
CA CYS A 7 -15.53 -19.53 4.28
C CYS A 7 -14.31 -18.61 4.14
N VAL A 8 -14.22 -17.90 3.03
CA VAL A 8 -13.11 -16.96 2.80
C VAL A 8 -13.46 -15.67 3.54
N GLU A 9 -12.75 -15.41 4.62
CA GLU A 9 -12.93 -14.20 5.41
C GLU A 9 -12.27 -13.01 4.71
N SER A 10 -12.98 -11.88 4.67
CA SER A 10 -12.47 -10.67 4.06
C SER A 10 -11.40 -10.01 4.93
N THR A 11 -10.34 -9.50 4.31
CA THR A 11 -9.20 -8.92 5.01
C THR A 11 -8.82 -7.56 4.43
N LEU A 12 -8.56 -6.61 5.33
CA LEU A 12 -7.96 -5.31 5.03
C LEU A 12 -6.52 -5.31 5.51
N VAL A 13 -5.58 -4.99 4.62
CA VAL A 13 -4.15 -4.85 4.93
C VAL A 13 -3.76 -3.38 4.80
N LEU A 14 -3.28 -2.80 5.88
CA LEU A 14 -2.76 -1.44 5.92
C LEU A 14 -1.22 -1.49 5.97
N ASN A 15 -0.58 -1.00 4.94
CA ASN A 15 0.87 -0.87 4.89
C ASN A 15 1.24 0.57 5.30
N VAL A 16 1.62 0.73 6.57
CA VAL A 16 2.00 2.01 7.17
C VAL A 16 3.53 2.10 7.20
N VAL A 17 4.10 2.74 6.19
CA VAL A 17 5.55 2.74 5.97
C VAL A 17 6.28 3.49 7.07
N GLY A 18 7.34 2.89 7.60
CA GLY A 18 8.15 3.46 8.68
C GLY A 18 7.60 3.22 10.09
N LEU A 19 6.37 2.72 10.23
CA LEU A 19 5.81 2.40 11.55
C LEU A 19 6.60 1.26 12.21
N CYS A 20 6.98 1.46 13.46
CA CYS A 20 7.60 0.43 14.28
C CYS A 20 6.99 0.38 15.69
N GLY A 21 7.27 -0.69 16.43
CA GLY A 21 6.69 -0.90 17.76
C GLY A 21 6.94 0.25 18.74
N LYS A 22 8.08 0.94 18.64
CA LYS A 22 8.40 2.09 19.51
C LYS A 22 7.47 3.29 19.26
N LEU A 23 6.96 3.46 18.06
CA LEU A 23 6.09 4.56 17.67
C LEU A 23 4.63 4.36 18.12
N LEU A 24 4.23 3.12 18.41
CA LEU A 24 2.85 2.80 18.82
C LEU A 24 2.39 3.55 20.09
N ARG A 25 3.32 4.02 20.92
CA ARG A 25 2.99 4.88 22.05
C ARG A 25 2.28 6.17 21.68
N HIS A 26 2.41 6.61 20.43
CA HIS A 26 1.75 7.79 19.87
C HIS A 26 0.55 7.45 18.96
N ALA A 27 0.20 6.16 18.87
CA ALA A 27 -0.81 5.62 17.96
C ALA A 27 -1.84 4.76 18.75
N PRO A 28 -2.75 5.38 19.52
CA PRO A 28 -3.65 4.65 20.42
C PRO A 28 -4.58 3.66 19.71
N ARG A 29 -5.03 3.96 18.48
CA ARG A 29 -5.90 3.06 17.71
C ARG A 29 -5.14 1.82 17.22
N LEU A 30 -3.94 2.00 16.68
CA LEU A 30 -3.06 0.92 16.26
C LEU A 30 -2.55 0.12 17.47
N GLN A 31 -2.26 0.78 18.58
CA GLN A 31 -1.90 0.11 19.84
C GLN A 31 -3.03 -0.77 20.38
N ALA A 32 -4.27 -0.29 20.32
CA ALA A 32 -5.45 -1.08 20.70
C ALA A 32 -5.63 -2.32 19.81
N LEU A 33 -5.46 -2.17 18.49
CA LEU A 33 -5.50 -3.28 17.55
C LEU A 33 -4.40 -4.31 17.85
N ALA A 34 -3.18 -3.86 18.09
CA ALA A 34 -2.05 -4.73 18.45
C ALA A 34 -2.28 -5.48 19.76
N SER A 35 -2.91 -4.83 20.75
CA SER A 35 -3.24 -5.45 22.03
C SER A 35 -4.33 -6.51 21.91
N ALA A 36 -5.29 -6.30 21.04
CA ALA A 36 -6.40 -7.23 20.81
C ALA A 36 -5.98 -8.43 19.94
N GLY A 37 -5.22 -8.17 18.86
CA GLY A 37 -4.88 -9.19 17.87
C GLY A 37 -3.48 -9.78 18.00
N GLY A 38 -2.60 -9.10 18.70
CA GLY A 38 -1.18 -9.45 18.82
C GLY A 38 -0.29 -8.74 17.79
N MET A 39 1.00 -8.71 18.11
CA MET A 39 2.04 -8.11 17.27
C MET A 39 3.21 -9.07 17.12
N ARG A 40 3.83 -9.06 15.94
CA ARG A 40 5.04 -9.84 15.65
C ARG A 40 6.04 -8.98 14.89
N ALA A 41 7.32 -9.20 15.16
CA ALA A 41 8.37 -8.60 14.37
C ALA A 41 8.40 -9.21 12.96
N LEU A 42 8.44 -8.36 11.96
CA LEU A 42 8.64 -8.74 10.57
C LEU A 42 10.10 -8.47 10.20
N LYS A 43 10.83 -9.53 9.84
CA LYS A 43 12.19 -9.40 9.32
C LYS A 43 12.11 -8.96 7.87
N THR A 44 12.58 -7.74 7.59
CA THR A 44 12.63 -7.23 6.23
C THR A 44 13.78 -7.86 5.41
N ILE A 45 13.72 -7.69 4.10
CA ILE A 45 14.77 -8.11 3.16
C ILE A 45 15.83 -7.00 3.01
N THR A 46 16.92 -7.33 2.32
CA THR A 46 17.95 -6.35 1.93
C THR A 46 18.03 -6.30 0.39
N PRO A 47 17.92 -5.12 -0.24
CA PRO A 47 17.63 -3.81 0.37
C PRO A 47 16.18 -3.69 0.88
N ALA A 48 16.03 -3.01 2.03
CA ALA A 48 14.71 -2.72 2.63
C ALA A 48 14.09 -1.49 1.95
N VAL A 49 13.61 -1.64 0.75
CA VAL A 49 12.98 -0.57 -0.05
C VAL A 49 11.61 -1.00 -0.54
N THR A 50 10.74 -0.03 -0.74
CA THR A 50 9.30 -0.22 -0.99
C THR A 50 9.01 -1.28 -2.04
N THR A 51 9.55 -1.16 -3.23
CA THR A 51 9.17 -2.03 -4.36
C THR A 51 9.61 -3.48 -4.15
N SER A 52 10.82 -3.69 -3.61
CA SER A 52 11.34 -5.04 -3.33
C SER A 52 10.58 -5.70 -2.18
N VAL A 53 10.31 -4.96 -1.09
CA VAL A 53 9.58 -5.51 0.06
C VAL A 53 8.14 -5.83 -0.31
N GLN A 54 7.44 -4.92 -1.00
CA GLN A 54 6.06 -5.17 -1.44
C GLN A 54 5.96 -6.38 -2.37
N SER A 55 6.87 -6.50 -3.34
CA SER A 55 6.90 -7.66 -4.25
C SER A 55 7.16 -8.97 -3.49
N THR A 56 8.04 -8.94 -2.47
CA THR A 56 8.29 -10.09 -1.60
C THR A 56 7.03 -10.49 -0.82
N LEU A 57 6.32 -9.52 -0.25
CA LEU A 57 5.07 -9.78 0.49
C LEU A 57 3.97 -10.34 -0.40
N LEU A 58 3.86 -9.85 -1.64
CA LEU A 58 2.80 -10.23 -2.57
C LEU A 58 3.04 -11.54 -3.31
N THR A 59 4.30 -11.97 -3.45
CA THR A 59 4.67 -13.21 -4.15
C THR A 59 5.12 -14.33 -3.21
N GLY A 60 5.46 -14.01 -1.96
CA GLY A 60 6.11 -14.96 -1.05
C GLY A 60 7.51 -15.38 -1.48
N SER A 61 8.12 -14.66 -2.43
CA SER A 61 9.45 -14.93 -3.00
C SER A 61 10.44 -13.82 -2.61
N LEU A 62 11.72 -14.13 -2.62
CA LEU A 62 12.78 -13.13 -2.45
C LEU A 62 13.11 -12.42 -3.78
N PRO A 63 13.85 -11.30 -3.79
CA PRO A 63 14.21 -10.57 -5.01
C PRO A 63 14.83 -11.43 -6.13
N ALA A 64 15.58 -12.45 -5.80
CA ALA A 64 16.11 -13.40 -6.78
C ALA A 64 15.02 -14.19 -7.53
N GLY A 65 13.85 -14.36 -6.91
CA GLY A 65 12.70 -15.05 -7.52
C GLY A 65 11.77 -14.10 -8.26
N HIS A 66 11.39 -12.98 -7.64
CA HIS A 66 10.44 -12.05 -8.26
C HIS A 66 11.08 -10.96 -9.14
N GLY A 67 12.40 -10.83 -9.15
CA GLY A 67 13.13 -9.94 -10.06
C GLY A 67 13.21 -8.45 -9.65
N ILE A 68 12.53 -8.03 -8.58
CA ILE A 68 12.49 -6.63 -8.13
C ILE A 68 13.58 -6.42 -7.08
N VAL A 69 14.69 -5.85 -7.49
CA VAL A 69 15.90 -5.75 -6.66
C VAL A 69 16.05 -4.41 -5.93
N ALA A 70 15.34 -3.36 -6.37
CA ALA A 70 15.35 -2.03 -5.78
C ALA A 70 14.18 -1.19 -6.31
N ASN A 71 14.07 0.09 -5.85
CA ASN A 71 13.11 1.06 -6.43
C ASN A 71 13.52 1.51 -7.85
N GLY A 72 14.72 1.19 -8.26
CA GLY A 72 15.25 1.37 -9.60
C GLY A 72 16.52 0.54 -9.80
N TRP A 73 16.77 0.12 -11.02
CA TRP A 73 17.96 -0.66 -11.39
C TRP A 73 18.31 -0.49 -12.87
N TYR A 74 19.46 -1.03 -13.27
CA TYR A 74 19.90 -1.04 -14.64
C TYR A 74 19.21 -2.15 -15.44
N PHE A 75 18.42 -1.77 -16.43
CA PHE A 75 17.78 -2.69 -17.39
C PHE A 75 18.77 -2.98 -18.51
N ARG A 76 19.36 -4.17 -18.49
CA ARG A 76 20.44 -4.56 -19.43
C ARG A 76 19.99 -4.55 -20.87
N GLU A 77 18.78 -5.01 -21.14
CA GLU A 77 18.20 -5.10 -22.49
C GLU A 77 17.97 -3.73 -23.12
N LEU A 78 17.80 -2.72 -22.31
CA LEU A 78 17.53 -1.34 -22.73
C LEU A 78 18.75 -0.43 -22.54
N ALA A 79 19.81 -0.92 -21.86
CA ALA A 79 20.97 -0.14 -21.46
C ALA A 79 20.63 1.16 -20.69
N GLU A 80 19.56 1.12 -19.88
CA GLU A 80 19.03 2.27 -19.15
C GLU A 80 18.83 1.96 -17.67
N ILE A 81 19.06 2.99 -16.83
CA ILE A 81 18.63 2.97 -15.42
C ILE A 81 17.21 3.52 -15.35
N MET A 82 16.28 2.74 -14.83
CA MET A 82 14.89 3.14 -14.69
C MET A 82 14.43 3.02 -13.24
N PHE A 83 13.77 4.07 -12.74
CA PHE A 83 13.20 4.14 -11.40
C PHE A 83 11.67 4.06 -11.46
N TRP A 84 11.08 3.56 -10.38
CA TRP A 84 9.64 3.65 -10.10
C TRP A 84 8.76 3.14 -11.24
N ARG A 85 9.19 2.05 -11.90
CA ARG A 85 8.33 1.37 -12.88
C ARG A 85 7.10 0.81 -12.18
N GLN A 86 5.96 0.77 -12.90
CA GLN A 86 4.67 0.45 -12.31
C GLN A 86 4.01 -0.81 -12.89
N SER A 87 4.54 -1.34 -14.00
CA SER A 87 3.95 -2.50 -14.65
C SER A 87 4.16 -3.78 -13.84
N ASN A 88 3.07 -4.48 -13.55
CA ASN A 88 3.12 -5.80 -12.90
C ASN A 88 3.86 -6.86 -13.73
N GLN A 89 4.02 -6.64 -15.03
CA GLN A 89 4.78 -7.54 -15.92
C GLN A 89 6.27 -7.67 -15.53
N LEU A 90 6.78 -6.74 -14.72
CA LEU A 90 8.16 -6.81 -14.20
C LEU A 90 8.30 -7.75 -13.00
N VAL A 91 7.19 -8.08 -12.33
CA VAL A 91 7.21 -8.94 -11.14
C VAL A 91 7.02 -10.38 -11.57
N HIS A 92 8.01 -11.21 -11.34
CA HIS A 92 7.91 -12.63 -11.62
C HIS A 92 7.24 -13.37 -10.45
N GLY A 93 6.62 -14.51 -10.76
CA GLY A 93 5.95 -15.35 -9.78
C GLY A 93 4.45 -15.09 -9.67
N GLU A 94 3.82 -15.90 -8.85
CA GLU A 94 2.38 -15.86 -8.63
C GLU A 94 2.04 -14.86 -7.54
N MET A 95 1.03 -14.03 -7.76
CA MET A 95 0.52 -13.11 -6.75
C MET A 95 -0.35 -13.85 -5.73
N VAL A 96 -0.34 -13.38 -4.48
CA VAL A 96 -1.11 -13.99 -3.38
C VAL A 96 -2.59 -14.15 -3.70
N TRP A 97 -3.20 -13.22 -4.42
CA TRP A 97 -4.62 -13.31 -4.83
C TRP A 97 -4.85 -14.32 -5.95
N ASP A 98 -3.89 -14.54 -6.85
CA ASP A 98 -3.99 -15.58 -7.88
C ASP A 98 -3.87 -16.97 -7.26
N ALA A 99 -2.99 -17.14 -6.29
CA ALA A 99 -2.91 -18.36 -5.49
C ALA A 99 -4.20 -18.63 -4.71
N ALA A 100 -4.80 -17.58 -4.13
CA ALA A 100 -6.07 -17.68 -3.42
C ALA A 100 -7.24 -18.08 -4.34
N ARG A 101 -7.31 -17.53 -5.56
CA ARG A 101 -8.34 -17.86 -6.56
C ARG A 101 -8.32 -19.32 -6.99
N LYS A 102 -7.17 -19.97 -6.98
CA LYS A 102 -7.08 -21.42 -7.28
C LYS A 102 -7.85 -22.26 -6.26
N ARG A 103 -7.97 -21.77 -5.02
CA ARG A 103 -8.69 -22.44 -3.93
C ARG A 103 -10.12 -21.93 -3.76
N ALA A 104 -10.34 -20.65 -4.04
CA ALA A 104 -11.61 -19.96 -3.92
C ALA A 104 -11.82 -19.05 -5.16
N PRO A 105 -12.44 -19.56 -6.24
CA PRO A 105 -12.56 -18.82 -7.51
C PRO A 105 -13.27 -17.45 -7.40
N ALA A 106 -14.12 -17.28 -6.39
CA ALA A 106 -14.79 -15.99 -6.11
C ALA A 106 -13.92 -14.99 -5.33
N PHE A 107 -12.66 -15.32 -5.04
CA PHE A 107 -11.76 -14.42 -4.32
C PHE A 107 -11.44 -13.18 -5.17
N THR A 108 -11.64 -11.99 -4.58
CA THR A 108 -11.39 -10.71 -5.23
C THR A 108 -10.34 -9.92 -4.47
N CYS A 109 -9.55 -9.13 -5.20
CA CYS A 109 -8.48 -8.31 -4.64
C CYS A 109 -8.58 -6.86 -5.11
N ALA A 110 -8.46 -5.92 -4.18
CA ALA A 110 -8.23 -4.51 -4.45
C ALA A 110 -6.80 -4.13 -4.03
N GLN A 111 -6.05 -3.55 -4.95
CA GLN A 111 -4.68 -3.10 -4.73
C GLN A 111 -4.62 -1.58 -4.86
N LEU A 112 -4.51 -0.89 -3.72
CA LEU A 112 -4.61 0.56 -3.63
C LEU A 112 -3.24 1.14 -3.27
N PHE A 113 -2.60 1.76 -4.27
CA PHE A 113 -1.30 2.41 -4.19
C PHE A 113 -0.09 1.50 -3.89
N TRP A 114 -0.28 0.20 -3.75
CA TRP A 114 0.86 -0.73 -3.79
C TRP A 114 1.52 -0.70 -5.16
N TRP A 115 2.85 -0.84 -5.19
CA TRP A 115 3.61 -0.77 -6.44
C TRP A 115 3.35 -1.97 -7.36
N TYR A 116 3.65 -1.80 -8.63
CA TYR A 116 3.42 -2.79 -9.69
C TYR A 116 1.96 -3.23 -9.78
N ASN A 117 1.02 -2.32 -9.56
CA ASN A 117 -0.40 -2.64 -9.71
C ASN A 117 -0.98 -2.35 -11.10
N MET A 118 -0.26 -1.63 -11.95
CA MET A 118 -0.69 -1.45 -13.35
C MET A 118 -0.60 -2.79 -14.09
N TYR A 119 -1.69 -3.13 -14.77
CA TYR A 119 -1.81 -4.40 -15.51
C TYR A 119 -1.74 -5.66 -14.64
N ALA A 120 -1.90 -5.55 -13.32
CA ALA A 120 -2.01 -6.69 -12.43
C ALA A 120 -3.34 -7.43 -12.63
N SER A 121 -3.38 -8.67 -12.19
CA SER A 121 -4.59 -9.52 -12.19
C SER A 121 -5.58 -9.17 -11.06
N ALA A 122 -5.31 -8.16 -10.23
CA ALA A 122 -6.23 -7.66 -9.21
C ALA A 122 -7.52 -7.11 -9.85
N ASP A 123 -8.66 -7.25 -9.14
CA ASP A 123 -9.97 -6.82 -9.64
C ASP A 123 -10.10 -5.29 -9.63
N VAL A 124 -9.54 -4.66 -8.60
CA VAL A 124 -9.49 -3.20 -8.47
C VAL A 124 -8.04 -2.78 -8.27
N SER A 125 -7.61 -1.79 -9.04
CA SER A 125 -6.28 -1.18 -8.91
C SER A 125 -6.40 0.34 -8.95
N VAL A 126 -5.67 1.03 -8.08
CA VAL A 126 -5.50 2.47 -8.10
C VAL A 126 -4.04 2.80 -7.82
N THR A 127 -3.42 3.63 -8.66
CA THR A 127 -2.03 4.07 -8.48
C THR A 127 -1.79 5.44 -9.08
N PRO A 128 -0.83 6.24 -8.58
CA PRO A 128 -0.45 7.48 -9.25
C PRO A 128 0.01 7.18 -10.68
N ARG A 129 -0.47 7.95 -11.62
CA ARG A 129 -0.04 7.89 -13.02
C ARG A 129 0.00 9.29 -13.61
N PRO A 130 1.01 10.12 -13.28
CA PRO A 130 1.10 11.46 -13.85
C PRO A 130 1.26 11.42 -15.36
N MET A 131 0.66 12.40 -16.01
CA MET A 131 0.84 12.64 -17.44
C MET A 131 1.99 13.64 -17.65
N TYR A 132 2.80 13.41 -18.66
CA TYR A 132 3.92 14.25 -19.05
C TYR A 132 3.70 14.80 -20.46
N PRO A 133 3.07 15.98 -20.60
CA PRO A 133 2.96 16.66 -21.89
C PRO A 133 4.34 17.01 -22.48
N ALA A 134 4.37 17.24 -23.79
CA ALA A 134 5.60 17.57 -24.51
C ALA A 134 6.28 18.89 -24.03
N ASP A 135 5.53 19.77 -23.39
CA ASP A 135 6.05 21.02 -22.81
C ASP A 135 6.77 20.84 -21.46
N GLY A 136 6.94 19.59 -21.00
CA GLY A 136 7.65 19.26 -19.77
C GLY A 136 6.83 19.39 -18.49
N ARG A 137 5.57 19.79 -18.55
CA ARG A 137 4.70 19.81 -17.37
C ARG A 137 4.46 18.41 -16.84
N LYS A 138 4.20 18.32 -15.55
CA LYS A 138 3.76 17.10 -14.87
C LYS A 138 2.33 17.33 -14.37
N LEU A 139 1.39 16.64 -14.99
CA LEU A 139 -0.02 16.73 -14.61
C LEU A 139 -0.37 15.57 -13.67
N PRO A 140 -0.88 15.85 -12.47
CA PRO A 140 -1.34 14.81 -11.56
C PRO A 140 -2.46 14.00 -12.20
N ASP A 141 -2.35 12.67 -12.11
CA ASP A 141 -3.40 11.75 -12.55
C ASP A 141 -3.22 10.39 -11.86
N ILE A 142 -4.21 9.53 -12.01
CA ILE A 142 -4.22 8.17 -11.49
C ILE A 142 -4.58 7.17 -12.60
N TYR A 143 -3.98 6.00 -12.50
CA TYR A 143 -4.43 4.80 -13.21
C TYR A 143 -5.43 4.06 -12.35
N THR A 144 -6.50 3.55 -12.93
CA THR A 144 -7.46 2.69 -12.25
C THR A 144 -7.85 1.48 -13.09
N ARG A 145 -8.21 0.42 -12.39
CA ARG A 145 -8.95 -0.72 -12.90
C ARG A 145 -10.12 -0.98 -11.94
N PRO A 146 -11.37 -0.99 -12.43
CA PRO A 146 -11.79 -0.65 -13.79
C PRO A 146 -11.54 0.83 -14.14
N ALA A 147 -11.44 1.14 -15.43
CA ALA A 147 -11.08 2.49 -15.91
C ALA A 147 -12.05 3.58 -15.43
N GLY A 148 -13.35 3.31 -15.37
CA GLY A 148 -14.36 4.27 -14.92
C GLY A 148 -14.25 4.67 -13.44
N LEU A 149 -13.50 3.92 -12.63
CA LEU A 149 -13.24 4.26 -11.23
C LEU A 149 -12.43 5.57 -11.10
N ARG A 150 -11.57 5.89 -12.09
CA ARG A 150 -10.78 7.13 -12.10
C ARG A 150 -11.68 8.36 -11.97
N ASP A 151 -12.65 8.49 -12.85
CA ASP A 151 -13.51 9.66 -12.89
C ASP A 151 -14.44 9.71 -11.65
N ALA A 152 -14.91 8.57 -11.18
CA ALA A 152 -15.71 8.48 -9.95
C ALA A 152 -14.92 8.94 -8.72
N LEU A 153 -13.65 8.52 -8.58
CA LEU A 153 -12.78 8.96 -7.49
C LEU A 153 -12.48 10.46 -7.58
N GLN A 154 -12.08 10.95 -8.75
CA GLN A 154 -11.74 12.37 -8.92
C GLN A 154 -12.94 13.29 -8.73
N SER A 155 -14.14 12.87 -9.14
CA SER A 155 -15.37 13.64 -8.91
C SER A 155 -15.71 13.74 -7.42
N ARG A 156 -15.43 12.71 -6.64
CA ARG A 156 -15.77 12.66 -5.22
C ARG A 156 -14.68 13.23 -4.31
N LEU A 157 -13.42 12.93 -4.60
CA LEU A 157 -12.28 13.22 -3.73
C LEU A 157 -11.41 14.39 -4.24
N GLY A 158 -11.68 14.86 -5.45
CA GLY A 158 -10.78 15.77 -6.15
C GLY A 158 -9.57 15.06 -6.73
N GLN A 159 -8.71 15.82 -7.38
CA GLN A 159 -7.50 15.31 -8.01
C GLN A 159 -6.55 14.74 -6.96
N PHE A 160 -5.90 13.61 -7.26
CA PHE A 160 -4.90 13.03 -6.37
C PHE A 160 -3.76 14.03 -6.10
N PRO A 161 -3.41 14.31 -4.83
CA PRO A 161 -2.41 15.31 -4.47
C PRO A 161 -0.99 14.78 -4.71
N LEU A 162 -0.63 14.58 -5.97
CA LEU A 162 0.62 13.96 -6.41
C LEU A 162 1.86 14.63 -5.79
N PHE A 163 1.87 15.96 -5.69
CA PHE A 163 3.02 16.71 -5.18
C PHE A 163 3.18 16.59 -3.65
N ASN A 164 2.17 16.04 -2.96
CA ASN A 164 2.23 15.70 -1.55
C ASN A 164 2.44 14.19 -1.31
N PHE A 165 2.63 13.42 -2.37
CA PHE A 165 2.79 11.96 -2.28
C PHE A 165 4.24 11.54 -2.03
N TRP A 166 5.20 12.22 -2.65
CA TRP A 166 6.62 12.00 -2.42
C TRP A 166 7.43 13.30 -2.54
N GLY A 167 8.69 13.25 -2.09
CA GLY A 167 9.60 14.38 -2.13
C GLY A 167 9.44 15.34 -0.93
N PRO A 168 10.00 16.54 -1.02
CA PRO A 168 10.10 17.44 0.13
C PRO A 168 8.75 17.99 0.63
N THR A 169 7.72 17.94 -0.20
CA THR A 169 6.36 18.40 0.13
C THR A 169 5.43 17.26 0.56
N ALA A 170 5.94 16.04 0.70
CA ALA A 170 5.17 14.90 1.16
C ALA A 170 4.58 15.16 2.55
N ASN A 171 3.28 14.88 2.70
CA ASN A 171 2.55 15.10 3.95
C ASN A 171 1.30 14.20 4.02
N ILE A 172 0.52 14.35 5.11
CA ILE A 172 -0.65 13.54 5.42
C ILE A 172 -1.76 13.60 4.34
N VAL A 173 -1.84 14.67 3.56
CA VAL A 173 -2.91 14.88 2.56
C VAL A 173 -2.96 13.73 1.55
N CYS A 174 -1.81 13.19 1.15
CA CYS A 174 -1.78 12.04 0.23
C CYS A 174 -2.35 10.78 0.89
N SER A 175 -1.99 10.48 2.14
CA SER A 175 -2.52 9.32 2.87
C SER A 175 -4.00 9.49 3.20
N ARG A 176 -4.48 10.71 3.46
CA ARG A 176 -5.90 11.01 3.59
C ARG A 176 -6.66 10.65 2.31
N TRP A 177 -6.20 11.13 1.16
CA TRP A 177 -6.80 10.83 -0.13
C TRP A 177 -6.82 9.31 -0.42
N ILE A 178 -5.73 8.61 -0.12
CA ILE A 178 -5.63 7.16 -0.28
C ILE A 178 -6.63 6.44 0.62
N ALA A 179 -6.78 6.88 1.87
CA ALA A 179 -7.72 6.28 2.81
C ALA A 179 -9.18 6.52 2.37
N ASP A 180 -9.52 7.71 1.89
CA ASP A 180 -10.85 8.02 1.36
C ASP A 180 -11.16 7.20 0.10
N CYS A 181 -10.17 7.02 -0.78
CA CYS A 181 -10.25 6.09 -1.90
C CYS A 181 -10.50 4.65 -1.42
N ALA A 182 -9.79 4.20 -0.39
CA ALA A 182 -9.97 2.86 0.17
C ALA A 182 -11.37 2.67 0.75
N LEU A 183 -11.90 3.64 1.49
CA LEU A 183 -13.26 3.59 2.03
C LEU A 183 -14.30 3.44 0.91
N GLN A 184 -14.15 4.21 -0.18
CA GLN A 184 -15.04 4.11 -1.34
C GLN A 184 -14.94 2.74 -2.03
N VAL A 185 -13.73 2.21 -2.23
CA VAL A 185 -13.51 0.90 -2.86
C VAL A 185 -14.06 -0.23 -1.98
N LEU A 186 -13.84 -0.17 -0.66
CA LEU A 186 -14.36 -1.16 0.29
C LEU A 186 -15.89 -1.20 0.30
N GLU A 187 -16.55 -0.05 0.19
CA GLU A 187 -18.00 0.05 0.13
C GLU A 187 -18.56 -0.47 -1.20
N GLN A 188 -17.98 0.00 -2.32
CA GLN A 188 -18.50 -0.25 -3.66
C GLN A 188 -18.19 -1.66 -4.18
N TYR A 189 -16.97 -2.14 -4.00
CA TYR A 189 -16.49 -3.39 -4.60
C TYR A 189 -16.45 -4.56 -3.61
N ARG A 190 -16.41 -4.29 -2.31
CA ARG A 190 -16.38 -5.31 -1.25
C ARG A 190 -15.35 -6.41 -1.50
N PRO A 191 -14.08 -6.08 -1.82
CA PRO A 191 -13.09 -7.08 -2.16
C PRO A 191 -12.83 -8.03 -0.99
N THR A 192 -12.46 -9.28 -1.28
CA THR A 192 -12.06 -10.26 -0.27
C THR A 192 -10.75 -9.83 0.40
N LEU A 193 -9.78 -9.36 -0.40
CA LEU A 193 -8.53 -8.79 0.08
C LEU A 193 -8.42 -7.34 -0.39
N ALA A 194 -8.22 -6.43 0.53
CA ALA A 194 -7.90 -5.03 0.22
C ALA A 194 -6.51 -4.67 0.75
N LEU A 195 -5.64 -4.19 -0.13
CA LEU A 195 -4.28 -3.77 0.17
C LEU A 195 -4.21 -2.25 0.06
N VAL A 196 -3.89 -1.56 1.15
CA VAL A 196 -3.84 -0.08 1.20
C VAL A 196 -2.44 0.37 1.62
N TYR A 197 -1.83 1.25 0.83
CA TYR A 197 -0.50 1.79 1.06
C TYR A 197 -0.58 3.21 1.62
N LEU A 198 0.05 3.46 2.77
CA LEU A 198 0.00 4.72 3.52
C LEU A 198 1.44 5.20 3.79
N PRO A 199 2.04 5.99 2.89
CA PRO A 199 3.49 6.24 2.87
C PRO A 199 3.96 7.47 3.65
N HIS A 200 3.10 8.41 4.06
CA HIS A 200 3.54 9.76 4.43
C HIS A 200 4.47 9.81 5.65
N LEU A 201 4.29 8.91 6.63
CA LEU A 201 5.08 8.88 7.85
C LEU A 201 6.58 8.67 7.58
N ASP A 202 6.90 7.91 6.53
CA ASP A 202 8.27 7.59 6.10
C ASP A 202 9.13 8.85 5.84
N TYR A 203 8.55 9.87 5.23
CA TYR A 203 9.30 11.05 4.80
C TYR A 203 9.84 11.87 5.96
N ASN A 204 9.05 12.12 7.01
CA ASN A 204 9.52 12.84 8.18
C ASN A 204 10.45 11.99 9.03
N LEU A 205 10.22 10.68 9.11
CA LEU A 205 11.17 9.77 9.75
C LEU A 205 12.54 9.80 9.07
N GLN A 206 12.59 9.88 7.73
CA GLN A 206 13.86 10.03 7.00
C GLN A 206 14.52 11.39 7.21
N ARG A 207 13.74 12.47 7.27
CA ARG A 207 14.26 13.85 7.39
C ARG A 207 14.73 14.19 8.79
N LEU A 208 13.99 13.76 9.82
CA LEU A 208 14.14 14.21 11.20
C LEU A 208 14.70 13.12 12.11
N GLY A 209 14.57 11.85 11.72
CA GLY A 209 14.84 10.69 12.57
C GLY A 209 13.66 10.37 13.49
N PRO A 210 13.54 9.11 13.91
CA PRO A 210 12.43 8.64 14.74
C PRO A 210 12.43 9.19 16.19
N SER A 211 13.53 9.78 16.64
CA SER A 211 13.65 10.40 17.97
C SER A 211 13.20 11.86 18.00
N ASP A 212 12.94 12.49 16.84
CA ASP A 212 12.48 13.88 16.79
C ASP A 212 11.06 14.02 17.38
N PRO A 213 10.81 15.00 18.28
CA PRO A 213 9.51 15.19 18.90
C PRO A 213 8.35 15.42 17.91
N ALA A 214 8.62 15.99 16.72
CA ALA A 214 7.61 16.23 15.69
C ALA A 214 6.98 14.92 15.16
N ILE A 215 7.71 13.81 15.21
CA ILE A 215 7.23 12.49 14.74
C ILE A 215 6.00 12.03 15.52
N ALA A 216 5.85 12.42 16.78
CA ALA A 216 4.66 12.09 17.56
C ALA A 216 3.37 12.61 16.91
N GLY A 217 3.41 13.82 16.33
CA GLY A 217 2.28 14.41 15.59
C GLY A 217 1.96 13.63 14.32
N ASP A 218 2.97 13.29 13.51
CA ASP A 218 2.80 12.53 12.28
C ASP A 218 2.22 11.13 12.54
N VAL A 219 2.67 10.48 13.62
CA VAL A 219 2.13 9.18 14.04
C VAL A 219 0.68 9.29 14.50
N ALA A 220 0.32 10.34 15.23
CA ALA A 220 -1.07 10.57 15.65
C ALA A 220 -1.99 10.83 14.44
N GLU A 221 -1.52 11.55 13.43
CA GLU A 221 -2.28 11.79 12.19
C GLU A 221 -2.56 10.49 11.42
N ILE A 222 -1.54 9.64 11.24
CA ILE A 222 -1.74 8.36 10.53
C ILE A 222 -2.57 7.39 11.36
N ASP A 223 -2.45 7.42 12.68
CA ASP A 223 -3.27 6.61 13.59
C ASP A 223 -4.76 6.93 13.46
N ALA A 224 -5.10 8.22 13.36
CA ALA A 224 -6.49 8.64 13.14
C ALA A 224 -7.04 8.09 11.81
N ILE A 225 -6.27 8.19 10.72
CA ILE A 225 -6.64 7.65 9.40
C ILE A 225 -6.80 6.12 9.47
N CYS A 226 -5.85 5.43 10.07
CA CYS A 226 -5.93 3.97 10.25
C CYS A 226 -7.16 3.59 11.09
N GLY A 227 -7.47 4.38 12.12
CA GLY A 227 -8.64 4.19 12.96
C GLY A 227 -9.96 4.17 12.18
N GLU A 228 -10.15 5.10 11.25
CA GLU A 228 -11.34 5.14 10.39
C GLU A 228 -11.45 3.90 9.50
N LEU A 229 -10.33 3.46 8.91
CA LEU A 229 -10.28 2.24 8.10
C LEU A 229 -10.53 0.98 8.93
N ILE A 230 -9.98 0.91 10.15
CA ILE A 230 -10.22 -0.18 11.09
C ILE A 230 -11.69 -0.23 11.50
N ASP A 231 -12.31 0.90 11.82
CA ASP A 231 -13.72 0.97 12.19
C ASP A 231 -14.61 0.49 11.04
N GLN A 232 -14.33 0.89 9.81
CA GLN A 232 -15.06 0.42 8.63
C GLN A 232 -14.89 -1.09 8.46
N ALA A 233 -13.68 -1.62 8.59
CA ALA A 233 -13.40 -3.04 8.47
C ALA A 233 -14.17 -3.85 9.55
N GLN A 234 -14.14 -3.40 10.80
CA GLN A 234 -14.83 -4.05 11.90
C GLN A 234 -16.35 -4.05 11.70
N ARG A 235 -16.96 -2.93 11.29
CA ARG A 235 -18.39 -2.84 10.97
C ARG A 235 -18.82 -3.80 9.87
N THR A 236 -17.92 -4.15 8.96
CA THR A 236 -18.19 -5.05 7.82
C THR A 236 -17.67 -6.48 8.04
N GLY A 237 -17.20 -6.80 9.25
CA GLY A 237 -16.73 -8.15 9.61
C GLY A 237 -15.41 -8.54 8.90
N ARG A 238 -14.54 -7.57 8.59
CA ARG A 238 -13.24 -7.82 7.97
C ARG A 238 -12.15 -8.00 9.03
N HIS A 239 -11.25 -8.91 8.79
CA HIS A 239 -9.97 -8.93 9.51
C HIS A 239 -9.11 -7.73 9.12
N VAL A 240 -8.33 -7.24 10.07
CA VAL A 240 -7.39 -6.15 9.83
C VAL A 240 -5.97 -6.63 10.11
N VAL A 241 -5.09 -6.41 9.15
CA VAL A 241 -3.65 -6.60 9.28
C VAL A 241 -2.97 -5.26 9.05
N VAL A 242 -2.14 -4.83 9.99
CA VAL A 242 -1.30 -3.66 9.83
C VAL A 242 0.15 -4.14 9.75
N LEU A 243 0.87 -3.69 8.74
CA LEU A 243 2.28 -3.99 8.56
C LEU A 243 3.07 -2.73 8.18
N SER A 244 4.37 -2.80 8.31
CA SER A 244 5.32 -1.82 7.79
C SER A 244 6.41 -2.54 6.99
N GLU A 245 6.79 -1.96 5.87
CA GLU A 245 7.83 -2.51 4.99
C GLU A 245 9.20 -2.53 5.65
N TYR A 246 9.48 -1.52 6.45
CA TYR A 246 10.72 -1.32 7.19
C TYR A 246 10.51 -0.32 8.33
N GLY A 247 11.44 -0.30 9.26
CA GLY A 247 11.58 0.76 10.26
C GLY A 247 12.74 1.69 9.91
N ILE A 248 12.76 2.84 10.55
CA ILE A 248 13.87 3.82 10.46
C ILE A 248 14.47 3.97 11.84
N THR A 249 15.80 4.06 11.89
CA THR A 249 16.59 4.23 13.12
C THR A 249 17.41 5.51 13.03
N ASP A 250 17.67 6.10 14.19
CA ASP A 250 18.65 7.19 14.28
C ASP A 250 20.05 6.65 13.95
N VAL A 251 20.87 7.47 13.31
CA VAL A 251 22.26 7.19 12.92
C VAL A 251 23.20 8.19 13.57
#